data_a90e3f1a72289a4e3000faf2a39e828a
#
_entry.id   a90e3f1a72289a4e3000faf2a39e828a
#
_cell.length_a   1.000
_cell.length_b   1.000
_cell.length_c   1.000
_cell.angle_alpha   90.00
_cell.angle_beta   90.00
_cell.angle_gamma   90.00
#
_symmetry.space_group_name_H-M   'P 1'
#
loop_
_entity.id
_entity.type
_entity.pdbx_description
1 polymer ?
#
loop_
_entity_poly.entity_id
_entity_poly.type
_entity_poly.pdbx_seq_one_letter_code
_entity_poly.pdbx_strand_id
1 'polypeptide(L)'
;SAKTLVKAADPESDAAPQASESPRATATPSISVTGARSVPERGRKTAVLTTDLHCNLDVIAFSGILDQLSGADIHMDDGDLTMTGSDPERVCVDALTQAVPSSTKKVATIGNHDSDATAARLRSQGWTVTNGSVQTVAGVTFLGDDDAERTTAAGTKPRGGETTEKIASRLAKVSCGGTPVDVVLIHQ
;
A
#
# COMPACT_ATOMS: atom_id res chain seq x y z
N SER A 1 20.73 -22.21 -64.99
CA SER A 1 21.98 -21.48 -65.24
C SER A 1 21.81 -20.03 -64.93
N ALA A 2 22.34 -19.56 -63.87
CA ALA A 2 22.93 -18.24 -63.69
C ALA A 2 23.41 -18.11 -62.25
N LYS A 3 24.70 -18.17 -62.06
CA LYS A 3 25.41 -17.82 -60.82
C LYS A 3 25.46 -16.31 -60.72
N THR A 4 25.09 -15.75 -59.61
CA THR A 4 25.47 -14.39 -59.28
C THR A 4 26.31 -14.42 -58.00
N LEU A 5 27.58 -14.10 -58.17
CA LEU A 5 28.52 -13.80 -57.10
C LEU A 5 28.12 -12.47 -56.48
N VAL A 6 28.03 -12.43 -55.19
CA VAL A 6 28.12 -11.16 -54.44
C VAL A 6 29.47 -11.12 -53.71
N LYS A 7 30.20 -10.09 -54.05
CA LYS A 7 31.56 -9.78 -53.61
C LYS A 7 31.50 -9.26 -52.17
N ALA A 8 32.34 -9.87 -51.33
CA ALA A 8 32.67 -9.33 -50.01
C ALA A 8 33.45 -8.00 -50.17
N ALA A 9 33.11 -7.04 -49.35
CA ALA A 9 33.97 -5.90 -49.08
C ALA A 9 34.33 -5.95 -47.60
N ASP A 10 35.58 -6.07 -47.34
CA ASP A 10 36.29 -6.03 -46.09
C ASP A 10 36.63 -4.57 -45.70
N PRO A 11 37.27 -4.35 -44.56
CA PRO A 11 36.79 -3.58 -43.43
C PRO A 11 37.66 -2.31 -43.29
N GLU A 12 37.40 -1.61 -42.31
CA GLU A 12 38.23 -0.73 -41.50
C GLU A 12 37.47 0.54 -41.11
N SER A 13 37.11 0.62 -39.89
CA SER A 13 37.41 1.84 -39.12
C SER A 13 37.29 1.54 -37.64
N ASP A 14 38.41 1.52 -36.97
CA ASP A 14 38.53 1.61 -35.52
C ASP A 14 37.79 2.83 -34.99
N ALA A 15 36.75 2.59 -34.21
CA ALA A 15 36.24 3.57 -33.27
C ALA A 15 36.00 2.85 -31.94
N ALA A 16 36.85 3.13 -30.98
CA ALA A 16 36.69 2.66 -29.60
C ALA A 16 35.28 3.02 -29.07
N PRO A 17 34.63 2.13 -28.31
CA PRO A 17 33.37 2.45 -27.70
C PRO A 17 33.57 3.52 -26.64
N GLN A 18 32.95 4.67 -26.84
CA GLN A 18 32.81 5.69 -25.81
C GLN A 18 32.01 5.08 -24.67
N ALA A 19 32.58 5.12 -23.47
CA ALA A 19 31.90 4.76 -22.26
C ALA A 19 30.60 5.58 -22.15
N SER A 20 29.47 4.89 -22.18
CA SER A 20 28.18 5.51 -21.91
C SER A 20 28.21 6.01 -20.47
N GLU A 21 28.15 7.31 -20.29
CA GLU A 21 27.90 7.91 -18.99
C GLU A 21 26.58 7.36 -18.47
N SER A 22 26.65 6.69 -17.32
CA SER A 22 25.46 6.32 -16.54
C SER A 22 24.61 7.56 -16.31
N PRO A 23 23.29 7.48 -16.48
CA PRO A 23 22.44 8.62 -16.21
C PRO A 23 22.61 9.00 -14.73
N ARG A 24 23.14 10.19 -14.55
CA ARG A 24 23.29 10.85 -13.25
C ARG A 24 21.92 10.81 -12.58
N ALA A 25 21.84 10.21 -11.40
CA ALA A 25 20.64 10.18 -10.59
C ALA A 25 20.06 11.59 -10.54
N THR A 26 18.95 11.80 -11.20
CA THR A 26 18.19 13.04 -11.12
C THR A 26 17.68 13.14 -9.68
N ALA A 27 18.12 14.17 -8.99
CA ALA A 27 17.65 14.49 -7.66
C ALA A 27 16.11 14.51 -7.69
N THR A 28 15.51 13.69 -6.86
CA THR A 28 14.06 13.70 -6.63
C THR A 28 13.65 15.13 -6.32
N PRO A 29 12.72 15.74 -7.04
CA PRO A 29 12.30 17.09 -6.74
C PRO A 29 11.70 17.11 -5.33
N SER A 30 12.34 17.84 -4.43
CA SER A 30 11.76 18.14 -3.13
C SER A 30 10.58 19.08 -3.36
N ILE A 31 9.37 18.52 -3.34
CA ILE A 31 8.16 19.34 -3.38
C ILE A 31 8.00 19.98 -2.01
N SER A 32 8.43 21.24 -1.89
CA SER A 32 8.11 22.05 -0.72
C SER A 32 6.65 22.52 -0.86
N VAL A 33 5.74 21.82 -0.20
CA VAL A 33 4.35 22.22 -0.17
C VAL A 33 4.14 23.23 0.95
N THR A 34 4.11 24.48 0.60
CA THR A 34 3.67 25.60 1.45
C THR A 34 2.15 25.74 1.31
N GLY A 35 1.40 24.79 1.86
CA GLY A 35 -0.05 24.89 2.03
C GLY A 35 -0.38 25.20 3.49
N ALA A 36 -1.34 26.06 3.72
CA ALA A 36 -1.87 26.24 5.07
C ALA A 36 -2.48 24.91 5.51
N ARG A 37 -1.90 24.29 6.55
CA ARG A 37 -2.50 23.13 7.22
C ARG A 37 -3.91 23.55 7.67
N SER A 38 -4.92 22.79 7.28
CA SER A 38 -6.21 22.91 7.93
C SER A 38 -6.01 22.48 9.38
N VAL A 39 -6.14 23.42 10.30
CA VAL A 39 -6.11 23.09 11.75
C VAL A 39 -7.44 22.42 12.06
N PRO A 40 -7.47 21.14 12.46
CA PRO A 40 -8.71 20.48 12.83
C PRO A 40 -9.38 21.24 13.98
N GLU A 41 -10.71 21.34 13.92
CA GLU A 41 -11.48 21.84 15.07
C GLU A 41 -11.18 20.98 16.30
N ARG A 42 -11.19 21.60 17.48
CA ARG A 42 -10.94 20.87 18.75
C ARG A 42 -11.83 19.63 18.83
N GLY A 43 -11.20 18.48 19.07
CA GLY A 43 -11.88 17.20 19.22
C GLY A 43 -12.11 16.43 17.92
N ARG A 44 -11.71 16.97 16.75
CA ARG A 44 -11.71 16.24 15.47
C ARG A 44 -10.36 15.63 15.18
N LYS A 45 -10.39 14.47 14.52
CA LYS A 45 -9.23 13.80 13.96
C LYS A 45 -9.25 13.91 12.44
N THR A 46 -8.08 14.15 11.87
CA THR A 46 -7.90 14.10 10.41
C THR A 46 -7.29 12.77 10.03
N ALA A 47 -7.86 12.13 9.03
CA ALA A 47 -7.34 10.88 8.51
C ALA A 47 -7.16 10.94 7.00
N VAL A 48 -6.15 10.23 6.50
CA VAL A 48 -5.99 9.88 5.09
C VAL A 48 -6.39 8.42 4.95
N LEU A 49 -7.18 8.11 3.94
CA LEU A 49 -7.56 6.76 3.56
C LEU A 49 -6.96 6.43 2.21
N THR A 50 -6.28 5.31 2.14
CA THR A 50 -5.81 4.66 0.91
C THR A 50 -6.43 3.28 0.78
N THR A 51 -6.57 2.81 -0.45
CA THR A 51 -7.03 1.46 -0.80
C THR A 51 -6.45 1.11 -2.17
N ASP A 52 -6.33 -0.17 -2.47
CA ASP A 52 -5.95 -0.67 -3.80
C ASP A 52 -4.64 -0.06 -4.34
N LEU A 53 -3.65 0.07 -3.50
CA LEU A 53 -2.37 0.64 -3.88
C LEU A 53 -1.58 -0.26 -4.85
N HIS A 54 -1.79 -1.58 -4.77
CA HIS A 54 -1.22 -2.58 -5.68
C HIS A 54 0.26 -2.33 -6.02
N CYS A 55 1.06 -2.03 -5.00
CA CYS A 55 2.49 -1.72 -5.15
C CYS A 55 2.80 -0.53 -6.08
N ASN A 56 1.85 0.37 -6.31
CA ASN A 56 2.11 1.59 -7.06
C ASN A 56 2.91 2.58 -6.19
N LEU A 57 4.24 2.55 -6.35
CA LEU A 57 5.15 3.33 -5.51
C LEU A 57 4.94 4.84 -5.63
N ASP A 58 4.47 5.34 -6.78
CA ASP A 58 4.18 6.76 -6.97
C ASP A 58 2.95 7.17 -6.17
N VAL A 59 1.89 6.36 -6.17
CA VAL A 59 0.69 6.60 -5.37
C VAL A 59 0.99 6.44 -3.88
N ILE A 60 1.82 5.48 -3.50
CA ILE A 60 2.31 5.30 -2.12
C ILE A 60 3.06 6.56 -1.66
N ALA A 61 3.98 7.08 -2.47
CA ALA A 61 4.70 8.30 -2.13
C ALA A 61 3.76 9.51 -2.04
N PHE A 62 2.78 9.61 -2.94
CA PHE A 62 1.78 10.66 -2.93
C PHE A 62 0.89 10.62 -1.69
N SER A 63 0.52 9.43 -1.19
CA SER A 63 -0.27 9.29 0.03
C SER A 63 0.44 9.88 1.25
N GLY A 64 1.76 9.71 1.36
CA GLY A 64 2.57 10.34 2.41
C GLY A 64 2.60 11.87 2.31
N ILE A 65 2.57 12.41 1.08
CA ILE A 65 2.43 13.85 0.87
C ILE A 65 1.06 14.34 1.36
N LEU A 66 -0.01 13.59 1.10
CA LEU A 66 -1.34 13.91 1.60
C LEU A 66 -1.39 13.92 3.13
N ASP A 67 -0.76 12.95 3.79
CA ASP A 67 -0.64 12.93 5.25
C ASP A 67 0.04 14.20 5.79
N GLN A 68 1.13 14.61 5.16
CA GLN A 68 1.86 15.82 5.55
C GLN A 68 1.03 17.08 5.34
N LEU A 69 0.36 17.19 4.18
CA LEU A 69 -0.44 18.35 3.82
C LEU A 69 -1.67 18.51 4.69
N SER A 70 -2.38 17.41 4.93
CA SER A 70 -3.59 17.41 5.75
C SER A 70 -3.26 17.50 7.25
N GLY A 71 -2.02 17.21 7.64
CA GLY A 71 -1.65 17.05 9.05
C GLY A 71 -2.35 15.86 9.69
N ALA A 72 -2.47 14.75 8.94
CA ALA A 72 -3.22 13.59 9.36
C ALA A 72 -2.77 13.04 10.73
N ASP A 73 -3.73 12.83 11.61
CA ASP A 73 -3.54 12.10 12.87
C ASP A 73 -3.42 10.60 12.62
N ILE A 74 -4.13 10.11 11.59
CA ILE A 74 -4.26 8.69 11.27
C ILE A 74 -4.15 8.50 9.76
N HIS A 75 -3.35 7.52 9.34
CA HIS A 75 -3.35 6.95 8.01
C HIS A 75 -4.07 5.61 8.06
N MET A 76 -5.04 5.41 7.21
CA MET A 76 -5.80 4.18 7.06
C MET A 76 -5.50 3.57 5.69
N ASP A 77 -5.16 2.29 5.65
CA ASP A 77 -5.01 1.50 4.43
C ASP A 77 -6.09 0.40 4.43
N ASP A 78 -7.02 0.49 3.49
CA ASP A 78 -8.18 -0.40 3.43
C ASP A 78 -7.91 -1.64 2.55
N GLY A 79 -6.67 -2.08 2.51
CA GLY A 79 -6.30 -3.33 1.85
C GLY A 79 -5.86 -3.17 0.41
N ASP A 80 -5.43 -4.30 -0.16
CA ASP A 80 -4.85 -4.42 -1.49
C ASP A 80 -3.61 -3.51 -1.70
N LEU A 81 -2.79 -3.44 -0.65
CA LEU A 81 -1.50 -2.78 -0.71
C LEU A 81 -0.55 -3.48 -1.69
N THR A 82 -0.64 -4.81 -1.78
CA THR A 82 0.20 -5.65 -2.62
C THR A 82 -0.57 -6.20 -3.83
N MET A 83 0.15 -6.74 -4.84
CA MET A 83 -0.48 -7.37 -6.02
C MET A 83 -0.86 -8.83 -5.79
N THR A 84 -0.04 -9.55 -5.03
CA THR A 84 -0.20 -10.98 -4.76
C THR A 84 0.22 -11.37 -3.35
N GLY A 85 0.68 -10.42 -2.54
CA GLY A 85 1.22 -10.64 -1.20
C GLY A 85 2.43 -11.55 -1.18
N SER A 86 3.22 -11.55 -2.25
CA SER A 86 4.45 -12.31 -2.35
C SER A 86 5.60 -11.65 -1.56
N ASP A 87 6.60 -12.44 -1.22
CA ASP A 87 7.74 -11.98 -0.41
C ASP A 87 8.47 -10.74 -0.99
N PRO A 88 8.71 -10.63 -2.31
CA PRO A 88 9.31 -9.43 -2.89
C PRO A 88 8.47 -8.16 -2.67
N GLU A 89 7.16 -8.27 -2.56
CA GLU A 89 6.25 -7.12 -2.41
C GLU A 89 6.27 -6.48 -1.01
N ARG A 90 7.03 -7.06 -0.06
CA ARG A 90 7.30 -6.39 1.23
C ARG A 90 7.91 -5.00 1.05
N VAL A 91 8.55 -4.73 -0.08
CA VAL A 91 9.07 -3.40 -0.43
C VAL A 91 7.94 -2.35 -0.48
N CYS A 92 6.73 -2.74 -0.86
CA CYS A 92 5.58 -1.83 -0.93
C CYS A 92 5.08 -1.47 0.48
N VAL A 93 5.08 -2.45 1.40
CA VAL A 93 4.79 -2.21 2.83
C VAL A 93 5.82 -1.27 3.44
N ASP A 94 7.11 -1.49 3.12
CA ASP A 94 8.21 -0.66 3.62
C ASP A 94 8.10 0.77 3.06
N ALA A 95 7.79 0.90 1.78
CA ALA A 95 7.62 2.19 1.12
C ALA A 95 6.46 2.98 1.74
N LEU A 96 5.29 2.36 1.93
CA LEU A 96 4.14 3.02 2.55
C LEU A 96 4.46 3.42 4.00
N THR A 97 5.09 2.53 4.77
CA THR A 97 5.48 2.85 6.14
C THR A 97 6.45 4.03 6.23
N GLN A 98 7.39 4.12 5.27
CA GLN A 98 8.34 5.23 5.20
C GLN A 98 7.71 6.53 4.70
N ALA A 99 6.73 6.46 3.80
CA ALA A 99 6.02 7.62 3.28
C ALA A 99 5.16 8.28 4.36
N VAL A 100 4.47 7.48 5.18
CA VAL A 100 3.60 7.98 6.26
C VAL A 100 4.45 8.61 7.38
N PRO A 101 4.18 9.88 7.76
CA PRO A 101 4.95 10.56 8.82
C PRO A 101 4.97 9.76 10.12
N SER A 102 6.09 9.79 10.83
CA SER A 102 6.26 9.05 12.09
C SER A 102 5.29 9.49 13.20
N SER A 103 4.79 10.71 13.15
CA SER A 103 3.77 11.24 14.07
C SER A 103 2.37 10.69 13.78
N THR A 104 2.09 10.29 12.55
CA THR A 104 0.80 9.78 12.10
C THR A 104 0.63 8.33 12.55
N LYS A 105 -0.51 8.02 13.18
CA LYS A 105 -0.85 6.64 13.55
C LYS A 105 -1.32 5.87 12.34
N LYS A 106 -1.09 4.56 12.34
CA LYS A 106 -1.25 3.72 11.16
C LYS A 106 -2.21 2.58 11.46
N VAL A 107 -3.25 2.44 10.65
CA VAL A 107 -4.23 1.36 10.73
C VAL A 107 -4.35 0.73 9.35
N ALA A 108 -4.43 -0.59 9.28
CA ALA A 108 -4.65 -1.29 8.03
C ALA A 108 -5.66 -2.41 8.19
N THR A 109 -6.39 -2.70 7.13
CA THR A 109 -7.07 -3.98 6.92
C THR A 109 -6.36 -4.75 5.81
N ILE A 110 -6.66 -6.03 5.66
CA ILE A 110 -6.00 -6.91 4.69
C ILE A 110 -6.99 -7.23 3.58
N GLY A 111 -6.67 -6.80 2.37
CA GLY A 111 -7.46 -7.08 1.18
C GLY A 111 -7.17 -8.46 0.59
N ASN A 112 -7.93 -8.83 -0.44
CA ASN A 112 -7.78 -10.14 -1.06
C ASN A 112 -6.43 -10.34 -1.78
N HIS A 113 -5.77 -9.28 -2.23
CA HIS A 113 -4.43 -9.34 -2.81
C HIS A 113 -3.31 -9.40 -1.75
N ASP A 114 -3.59 -9.08 -0.50
CA ASP A 114 -2.60 -9.13 0.58
C ASP A 114 -2.50 -10.53 1.20
N SER A 115 -1.36 -10.83 1.80
CA SER A 115 -1.09 -12.11 2.47
C SER A 115 -0.94 -11.94 3.98
N ASP A 116 -0.95 -13.08 4.69
CA ASP A 116 -0.60 -13.11 6.12
C ASP A 116 0.82 -12.57 6.38
N ALA A 117 1.73 -12.74 5.40
CA ALA A 117 3.06 -12.13 5.45
C ALA A 117 3.00 -10.60 5.32
N THR A 118 2.10 -10.06 4.47
CA THR A 118 1.81 -8.62 4.38
C THR A 118 1.32 -8.10 5.73
N ALA A 119 0.33 -8.77 6.34
CA ALA A 119 -0.19 -8.43 7.66
C ALA A 119 0.90 -8.46 8.75
N ALA A 120 1.72 -9.51 8.77
CA ALA A 120 2.82 -9.64 9.71
C ALA A 120 3.87 -8.53 9.52
N ARG A 121 4.17 -8.16 8.27
CA ARG A 121 5.11 -7.08 7.96
C ARG A 121 4.57 -5.74 8.43
N LEU A 122 3.32 -5.42 8.15
CA LEU A 122 2.65 -4.20 8.65
C LEU A 122 2.74 -4.12 10.17
N ARG A 123 2.34 -5.18 10.90
CA ARG A 123 2.42 -5.22 12.36
C ARG A 123 3.85 -5.00 12.87
N SER A 124 4.85 -5.60 12.23
CA SER A 124 6.26 -5.45 12.62
C SER A 124 6.78 -4.01 12.46
N GLN A 125 6.10 -3.21 11.63
CA GLN A 125 6.42 -1.80 11.38
C GLN A 125 5.50 -0.82 12.12
N GLY A 126 4.75 -1.31 13.11
CA GLY A 126 3.95 -0.49 14.01
C GLY A 126 2.57 -0.11 13.48
N TRP A 127 2.07 -0.80 12.45
CA TRP A 127 0.68 -0.69 12.03
C TRP A 127 -0.24 -1.47 12.96
N THR A 128 -1.38 -0.90 13.26
CA THR A 128 -2.50 -1.64 13.83
C THR A 128 -3.25 -2.30 12.68
N VAL A 129 -3.18 -3.62 12.58
CA VAL A 129 -3.91 -4.38 11.56
C VAL A 129 -5.17 -4.94 12.17
N THR A 130 -6.32 -4.70 11.53
CA THR A 130 -7.63 -5.19 11.98
C THR A 130 -7.64 -6.72 12.14
N ASN A 131 -8.50 -7.23 13.02
CA ASN A 131 -8.50 -8.65 13.41
C ASN A 131 -9.86 -9.13 13.91
N GLY A 132 -10.94 -8.50 13.47
CA GLY A 132 -12.30 -8.85 13.87
C GLY A 132 -12.73 -8.35 15.25
N SER A 133 -11.86 -7.61 15.96
CA SER A 133 -12.17 -7.00 17.25
C SER A 133 -12.03 -5.50 17.21
N VAL A 134 -12.69 -4.79 18.15
CA VAL A 134 -12.56 -3.33 18.26
C VAL A 134 -11.18 -2.98 18.79
N GLN A 135 -10.50 -2.07 18.08
CA GLN A 135 -9.17 -1.56 18.41
C GLN A 135 -9.22 -0.04 18.51
N THR A 136 -8.49 0.55 19.44
CA THR A 136 -8.45 2.02 19.61
C THR A 136 -7.11 2.57 19.15
N VAL A 137 -7.13 3.49 18.20
CA VAL A 137 -5.94 4.16 17.69
C VAL A 137 -6.16 5.67 17.71
N ALA A 138 -5.29 6.41 18.35
CA ALA A 138 -5.40 7.87 18.52
C ALA A 138 -6.74 8.35 19.08
N GLY A 139 -7.42 7.54 19.88
CA GLY A 139 -8.72 7.83 20.48
C GLY A 139 -9.92 7.56 19.55
N VAL A 140 -9.69 6.99 18.38
CA VAL A 140 -10.71 6.52 17.43
C VAL A 140 -10.81 5.01 17.52
N THR A 141 -12.02 4.47 17.54
CA THR A 141 -12.28 3.03 17.61
C THR A 141 -12.54 2.45 16.23
N PHE A 142 -11.77 1.43 15.89
CA PHE A 142 -11.80 0.74 14.60
C PHE A 142 -12.32 -0.67 14.76
N LEU A 143 -13.13 -1.11 13.82
CA LEU A 143 -13.52 -2.50 13.65
C LEU A 143 -13.30 -2.89 12.19
N GLY A 144 -12.67 -4.00 11.96
CA GLY A 144 -12.43 -4.54 10.62
C GLY A 144 -11.83 -5.94 10.72
N ASP A 145 -11.75 -6.61 9.61
CA ASP A 145 -11.13 -7.94 9.51
C ASP A 145 -10.56 -8.15 8.12
N ASP A 146 -9.73 -9.18 7.96
CA ASP A 146 -9.17 -9.57 6.69
C ASP A 146 -10.28 -9.96 5.70
N ASP A 147 -10.09 -9.70 4.42
CA ASP A 147 -10.98 -10.19 3.37
C ASP A 147 -11.12 -11.72 3.45
N ALA A 148 -12.32 -12.23 3.21
CA ALA A 148 -12.62 -13.66 3.20
C ALA A 148 -11.88 -14.40 2.08
N GLU A 149 -11.47 -13.70 1.05
CA GLU A 149 -10.82 -14.26 -0.13
C GLU A 149 -9.33 -13.92 -0.18
N ARG A 150 -8.61 -14.68 -0.97
CA ARG A 150 -7.19 -14.52 -1.24
C ARG A 150 -6.94 -14.67 -2.74
N THR A 151 -6.46 -13.60 -3.37
CA THR A 151 -6.10 -13.55 -4.79
C THR A 151 -4.59 -13.72 -4.95
N THR A 152 -4.19 -14.63 -5.82
CA THR A 152 -2.80 -14.90 -6.18
C THR A 152 -2.68 -15.02 -7.69
N ALA A 153 -1.49 -15.19 -8.21
CA ALA A 153 -1.28 -15.50 -9.64
C ALA A 153 -2.03 -16.75 -10.12
N ALA A 154 -2.42 -17.66 -9.21
CA ALA A 154 -3.19 -18.87 -9.52
C ALA A 154 -4.72 -18.65 -9.45
N GLY A 155 -5.18 -17.43 -9.17
CA GLY A 155 -6.59 -17.07 -9.03
C GLY A 155 -7.01 -16.80 -7.59
N THR A 156 -8.31 -16.56 -7.41
CA THR A 156 -8.94 -16.25 -6.12
C THR A 156 -9.44 -17.51 -5.44
N LYS A 157 -9.24 -17.59 -4.14
CA LYS A 157 -9.66 -18.71 -3.27
C LYS A 157 -10.09 -18.16 -1.91
N PRO A 158 -10.98 -18.86 -1.18
CA PRO A 158 -11.24 -18.53 0.22
C PRO A 158 -9.94 -18.52 1.04
N ARG A 159 -9.75 -17.48 1.86
CA ARG A 159 -8.58 -17.31 2.74
C ARG A 159 -8.60 -18.33 3.89
N GLY A 160 -9.76 -18.59 4.44
CA GLY A 160 -9.91 -19.44 5.61
C GLY A 160 -11.34 -19.94 5.79
N GLY A 161 -11.74 -20.22 7.02
CA GLY A 161 -12.99 -20.89 7.33
C GLY A 161 -14.27 -20.04 7.29
N GLU A 162 -14.18 -18.73 7.06
CA GLU A 162 -15.36 -17.86 7.04
C GLU A 162 -15.63 -17.31 5.63
N THR A 163 -16.91 -17.20 5.27
CA THR A 163 -17.33 -16.46 4.07
C THR A 163 -17.53 -14.98 4.41
N THR A 164 -17.60 -14.14 3.39
CA THR A 164 -17.89 -12.71 3.53
C THR A 164 -19.12 -12.44 4.39
N GLU A 165 -20.22 -13.20 4.17
CA GLU A 165 -21.46 -13.03 4.96
C GLU A 165 -21.27 -13.39 6.43
N LYS A 166 -20.45 -14.39 6.75
CA LYS A 166 -20.15 -14.77 8.13
C LYS A 166 -19.30 -13.69 8.81
N ILE A 167 -18.27 -13.17 8.14
CA ILE A 167 -17.47 -12.06 8.64
C ILE A 167 -18.37 -10.85 8.88
N ALA A 168 -19.15 -10.43 7.88
CA ALA A 168 -20.09 -9.31 8.01
C ALA A 168 -21.06 -9.49 9.18
N SER A 169 -21.64 -10.69 9.31
CA SER A 169 -22.56 -10.99 10.42
C SER A 169 -21.89 -10.94 11.79
N ARG A 170 -20.63 -11.37 11.87
CA ARG A 170 -19.85 -11.32 13.11
C ARG A 170 -19.48 -9.88 13.46
N LEU A 171 -18.98 -9.10 12.51
CA LEU A 171 -18.63 -7.70 12.71
C LEU A 171 -19.87 -6.86 13.07
N ALA A 172 -21.01 -7.11 12.45
CA ALA A 172 -22.27 -6.46 12.79
C ALA A 172 -22.68 -6.72 14.25
N LYS A 173 -22.51 -7.94 14.75
CA LYS A 173 -22.78 -8.27 16.16
C LYS A 173 -21.86 -7.52 17.12
N VAL A 174 -20.57 -7.37 16.76
CA VAL A 174 -19.61 -6.60 17.56
C VAL A 174 -20.00 -5.12 17.56
N SER A 175 -20.28 -4.55 16.39
CA SER A 175 -20.68 -3.15 16.22
C SER A 175 -21.99 -2.82 16.95
N CYS A 176 -22.97 -3.72 16.93
CA CYS A 176 -24.26 -3.54 17.59
C CYS A 176 -24.25 -3.99 19.07
N GLY A 177 -23.17 -4.61 19.54
CA GLY A 177 -23.05 -5.19 20.88
C GLY A 177 -22.79 -4.22 22.03
N GLY A 178 -22.88 -2.91 21.77
CA GLY A 178 -22.72 -1.86 22.79
C GLY A 178 -21.30 -1.31 22.94
N THR A 179 -20.31 -1.85 22.24
CA THR A 179 -18.99 -1.23 22.14
C THR A 179 -19.02 -0.16 21.05
N PRO A 180 -18.75 1.12 21.35
CA PRO A 180 -18.72 2.15 20.33
C PRO A 180 -17.69 1.82 19.24
N VAL A 181 -18.10 1.98 17.97
CA VAL A 181 -17.24 1.85 16.80
C VAL A 181 -17.37 3.13 15.99
N ASP A 182 -16.26 3.84 15.84
CA ASP A 182 -16.24 5.09 15.08
C ASP A 182 -16.02 4.82 13.58
N VAL A 183 -15.20 3.82 13.25
CA VAL A 183 -14.83 3.47 11.87
C VAL A 183 -14.91 1.95 11.69
N VAL A 184 -15.60 1.55 10.63
CA VAL A 184 -15.53 0.17 10.13
C VAL A 184 -14.65 0.19 8.89
N LEU A 185 -13.56 -0.59 8.91
CA LEU A 185 -12.57 -0.67 7.84
C LEU A 185 -12.61 -2.09 7.28
N ILE A 186 -13.09 -2.25 6.05
CA ILE A 186 -13.33 -3.54 5.41
C ILE A 186 -13.02 -3.44 3.93
N HIS A 187 -12.15 -4.31 3.45
CA HIS A 187 -11.91 -4.52 2.03
C HIS A 187 -12.82 -5.61 1.47
N GLN A 188 -13.35 -5.37 0.22
CA GLN A 188 -14.23 -6.34 -0.44
C GLN A 188 -14.12 -6.19 -1.97
#